data_a6fe9fa3029c6b899fb09521995e674b
#
_entry.id   a6fe9fa3029c6b899fb09521995e674b
#
_cell.length_a   1.000
_cell.length_b   1.000
_cell.length_c   1.000
_cell.angle_alpha   90.00
_cell.angle_beta   90.00
_cell.angle_gamma   90.00
#
_symmetry.space_group_name_H-M   'P 1'
#
loop_
_entity.id
_entity.type
_entity.pdbx_description
1 polymer ?
#
loop_
_entity_poly.entity_id
_entity_poly.type
_entity_poly.pdbx_seq_one_letter_code
_entity_poly.pdbx_strand_id
1 'polypeptide(L)'
;MKNTYFSTAIGLYLNYLVHGMGVILMSLNMSSLEQQWQTNAAGVSIVISSLGIGRLSVLLLAGLLSDRYGRRPFILLGMTCYLCFFVGIINTHNIYIAYAFGFLAGMANSFLDAGTYPSLMEAFPRTPSTANILIKAFVSSGQFLLPMVISLLVWGECWFGWSFLLAAGIMISNGIFLFRCRFPAHPGRQPTVKEAPETTMATHRCSLIDLGSYTLYGYISMATFYLVSQWLAQYGQFVAGMSYTLSIKLLSVYTCGSLLCVLITAPLARKAERAPTLLMLYTFISFIALLAVCLHPTPTLVIAFAFVIGFSSAGGVVQIGLTLMAARFPHAKGKATGIYYSAGSIATFTIPLITAKLSQSSIAHIMWFDTGMAAIGFLLALFIGYRSRMATKYPLKMAPLAE
;
A
#
# COMPACT_ATOMS: atom_id res chain seq x y z
N MET A 1 32.22 -8.10 9.07
CA MET A 1 31.55 -9.42 9.25
C MET A 1 30.31 -9.44 8.34
N LYS A 2 30.19 -10.43 7.46
CA LYS A 2 28.97 -10.59 6.61
C LYS A 2 27.80 -10.91 7.55
N ASN A 3 26.69 -10.17 7.44
CA ASN A 3 25.50 -10.46 8.23
C ASN A 3 24.95 -11.83 7.82
N THR A 4 24.84 -12.74 8.77
CA THR A 4 24.38 -14.13 8.56
C THR A 4 22.96 -14.20 7.97
N TYR A 5 22.16 -13.16 8.17
CA TYR A 5 20.76 -13.06 7.71
C TYR A 5 20.60 -12.32 6.38
N PHE A 6 21.69 -11.96 5.70
CA PHE A 6 21.61 -11.21 4.44
C PHE A 6 20.85 -11.97 3.35
N SER A 7 21.10 -13.30 3.23
CA SER A 7 20.36 -14.15 2.29
C SER A 7 18.87 -14.21 2.60
N THR A 8 18.51 -14.30 3.88
CA THR A 8 17.10 -14.26 4.30
C THR A 8 16.45 -12.94 3.92
N ALA A 9 17.12 -11.81 4.14
CA ALA A 9 16.63 -10.49 3.77
C ALA A 9 16.37 -10.36 2.27
N ILE A 10 17.26 -10.88 1.41
CA ILE A 10 17.04 -10.90 -0.05
C ILE A 10 15.77 -11.66 -0.38
N GLY A 11 15.55 -12.85 0.16
CA GLY A 11 14.33 -13.62 -0.07
C GLY A 11 13.09 -12.91 0.43
N LEU A 12 13.17 -12.24 1.58
CA LEU A 12 12.06 -11.43 2.11
C LEU A 12 11.73 -10.25 1.19
N TYR A 13 12.71 -9.55 0.66
CA TYR A 13 12.49 -8.47 -0.31
C TYR A 13 11.93 -8.97 -1.63
N LEU A 14 12.36 -10.15 -2.13
CA LEU A 14 11.78 -10.76 -3.33
C LEU A 14 10.29 -11.10 -3.15
N ASN A 15 9.85 -11.51 -1.96
CA ASN A 15 8.42 -11.66 -1.68
C ASN A 15 7.66 -10.35 -1.88
N TYR A 16 8.25 -9.22 -1.50
CA TYR A 16 7.60 -7.91 -1.67
C TYR A 16 7.68 -7.38 -3.09
N LEU A 17 8.66 -7.78 -3.88
CA LEU A 17 8.65 -7.54 -5.32
C LEU A 17 7.45 -8.24 -5.96
N VAL A 18 7.22 -9.54 -5.64
CA VAL A 18 6.07 -10.29 -6.13
C VAL A 18 4.74 -9.76 -5.56
N HIS A 19 4.73 -9.32 -4.28
CA HIS A 19 3.58 -8.65 -3.70
C HIS A 19 3.21 -7.37 -4.49
N GLY A 20 4.21 -6.56 -4.84
CA GLY A 20 4.01 -5.37 -5.68
C GLY A 20 3.38 -5.69 -7.02
N MET A 21 3.81 -6.77 -7.69
CA MET A 21 3.16 -7.29 -8.89
C MET A 21 1.73 -7.72 -8.61
N GLY A 22 1.50 -8.51 -7.54
CA GLY A 22 0.20 -9.09 -7.19
C GLY A 22 -0.90 -8.04 -6.95
N VAL A 23 -0.54 -6.89 -6.38
CA VAL A 23 -1.50 -5.79 -6.12
C VAL A 23 -2.14 -5.25 -7.39
N ILE A 24 -1.39 -5.17 -8.50
CA ILE A 24 -1.84 -4.55 -9.75
C ILE A 24 -2.11 -5.58 -10.87
N LEU A 25 -1.84 -6.87 -10.61
CA LEU A 25 -1.88 -7.92 -11.63
C LEU A 25 -3.27 -8.09 -12.23
N MET A 26 -4.33 -8.07 -11.40
CA MET A 26 -5.71 -8.18 -11.89
C MET A 26 -6.15 -6.92 -12.65
N SER A 27 -5.80 -5.73 -12.19
CA SER A 27 -6.19 -4.49 -12.86
C SER A 27 -5.51 -4.30 -14.22
N LEU A 28 -4.26 -4.73 -14.37
CA LEU A 28 -3.56 -4.68 -15.65
C LEU A 28 -4.05 -5.74 -16.66
N ASN A 29 -4.60 -6.85 -16.18
CA ASN A 29 -5.19 -7.89 -17.01
C ASN A 29 -6.74 -7.82 -17.01
N MET A 30 -7.32 -6.65 -16.70
CA MET A 30 -8.76 -6.49 -16.49
C MET A 30 -9.57 -7.00 -17.68
N SER A 31 -9.24 -6.58 -18.90
CA SER A 31 -9.97 -6.98 -20.11
C SER A 31 -9.92 -8.51 -20.38
N SER A 32 -8.80 -9.16 -20.10
CA SER A 32 -8.68 -10.61 -20.23
C SER A 32 -9.49 -11.36 -19.16
N LEU A 33 -9.53 -10.81 -17.94
CA LEU A 33 -10.31 -11.39 -16.84
C LEU A 33 -11.82 -11.15 -17.04
N GLU A 34 -12.23 -10.02 -17.63
CA GLU A 34 -13.62 -9.77 -18.06
C GLU A 34 -14.12 -10.87 -19.00
N GLN A 35 -13.31 -11.22 -20.00
CA GLN A 35 -13.60 -12.28 -20.95
C GLN A 35 -13.63 -13.65 -20.27
N GLN A 36 -12.64 -13.95 -19.43
CA GLN A 36 -12.54 -15.25 -18.75
C GLN A 36 -13.70 -15.50 -17.80
N TRP A 37 -14.15 -14.49 -17.05
CA TRP A 37 -15.23 -14.61 -16.08
C TRP A 37 -16.60 -14.21 -16.63
N GLN A 38 -16.69 -13.86 -17.92
CA GLN A 38 -17.90 -13.40 -18.59
C GLN A 38 -18.59 -12.25 -17.80
N THR A 39 -17.80 -11.26 -17.44
CA THR A 39 -18.20 -10.11 -16.62
C THR A 39 -17.71 -8.81 -17.27
N ASN A 40 -17.86 -7.71 -16.57
CA ASN A 40 -17.36 -6.38 -16.96
C ASN A 40 -16.32 -5.87 -15.95
N ALA A 41 -15.75 -4.68 -16.20
CA ALA A 41 -14.78 -4.04 -15.30
C ALA A 41 -15.29 -3.91 -13.85
N ALA A 42 -16.60 -3.71 -13.65
CA ALA A 42 -17.19 -3.67 -12.32
C ALA A 42 -17.06 -5.02 -11.61
N GLY A 43 -17.34 -6.14 -12.30
CA GLY A 43 -17.18 -7.47 -11.75
C GLY A 43 -15.74 -7.78 -11.35
N VAL A 44 -14.77 -7.44 -12.20
CA VAL A 44 -13.33 -7.59 -11.88
C VAL A 44 -12.96 -6.72 -10.67
N SER A 45 -13.45 -5.48 -10.60
CA SER A 45 -13.18 -4.58 -9.47
C SER A 45 -13.77 -5.11 -8.15
N ILE A 46 -14.93 -5.77 -8.19
CA ILE A 46 -15.49 -6.47 -7.02
C ILE A 46 -14.55 -7.60 -6.57
N VAL A 47 -13.99 -8.39 -7.47
CA VAL A 47 -12.99 -9.41 -7.12
C VAL A 47 -11.75 -8.75 -6.50
N ILE A 48 -11.28 -7.63 -7.05
CA ILE A 48 -10.14 -6.88 -6.48
C ILE A 48 -10.42 -6.45 -5.03
N SER A 49 -11.66 -6.09 -4.68
CA SER A 49 -12.03 -5.70 -3.31
C SER A 49 -11.75 -6.80 -2.28
N SER A 50 -11.79 -8.06 -2.69
CA SER A 50 -11.53 -9.21 -1.81
C SER A 50 -10.13 -9.20 -1.18
N LEU A 51 -9.14 -8.55 -1.83
CA LEU A 51 -7.81 -8.36 -1.26
C LEU A 51 -7.87 -7.53 0.02
N GLY A 52 -8.70 -6.48 0.04
CA GLY A 52 -8.85 -5.61 1.20
C GLY A 52 -9.47 -6.32 2.40
N ILE A 53 -10.60 -7.02 2.17
CA ILE A 53 -11.29 -7.77 3.24
C ILE A 53 -10.46 -8.97 3.73
N GLY A 54 -9.77 -9.68 2.82
CA GLY A 54 -8.85 -10.76 3.17
C GLY A 54 -7.71 -10.27 4.06
N ARG A 55 -7.15 -9.09 3.76
CA ARG A 55 -6.13 -8.46 4.61
C ARG A 55 -6.65 -8.11 5.99
N LEU A 56 -7.81 -7.47 6.08
CA LEU A 56 -8.42 -7.08 7.35
C LEU A 56 -8.73 -8.28 8.24
N SER A 57 -9.25 -9.38 7.67
CA SER A 57 -9.73 -10.55 8.42
C SER A 57 -8.66 -11.21 9.29
N VAL A 58 -7.39 -11.16 8.88
CA VAL A 58 -6.29 -11.85 9.58
C VAL A 58 -5.20 -10.91 10.09
N LEU A 59 -5.28 -9.60 9.83
CA LEU A 59 -4.20 -8.63 10.12
C LEU A 59 -3.73 -8.67 11.58
N LEU A 60 -4.66 -8.60 12.52
CA LEU A 60 -4.35 -8.62 13.96
C LEU A 60 -3.94 -10.01 14.44
N LEU A 61 -4.65 -11.05 13.98
CA LEU A 61 -4.38 -12.43 14.36
C LEU A 61 -3.02 -12.89 13.86
N ALA A 62 -2.66 -12.52 12.63
CA ALA A 62 -1.37 -12.86 12.03
C ALA A 62 -0.20 -12.28 12.84
N GLY A 63 -0.31 -11.03 13.32
CA GLY A 63 0.69 -10.42 14.18
C GLY A 63 0.87 -11.18 15.49
N LEU A 64 -0.23 -11.40 16.23
CA LEU A 64 -0.21 -12.11 17.53
C LEU A 64 0.32 -13.55 17.40
N LEU A 65 -0.13 -14.27 16.38
CA LEU A 65 0.29 -15.65 16.16
C LEU A 65 1.74 -15.73 15.68
N SER A 66 2.20 -14.78 14.87
CA SER A 66 3.60 -14.68 14.45
C SER A 66 4.54 -14.41 15.62
N ASP A 67 4.08 -13.64 16.62
CA ASP A 67 4.82 -13.42 17.87
C ASP A 67 4.86 -14.68 18.76
N ARG A 68 3.88 -15.57 18.64
CA ARG A 68 3.81 -16.79 19.44
C ARG A 68 4.53 -17.98 18.80
N TYR A 69 4.34 -18.19 17.49
CA TYR A 69 4.80 -19.38 16.77
C TYR A 69 6.06 -19.13 15.92
N GLY A 70 6.57 -17.89 15.92
CA GLY A 70 7.73 -17.49 15.13
C GLY A 70 7.38 -16.94 13.75
N ARG A 71 8.34 -16.28 13.11
CA ARG A 71 8.14 -15.51 11.86
C ARG A 71 8.03 -16.40 10.62
N ARG A 72 8.88 -17.41 10.54
CA ARG A 72 9.04 -18.28 9.37
C ARG A 72 7.74 -18.97 8.91
N PRO A 73 6.91 -19.59 9.78
CA PRO A 73 5.67 -20.22 9.37
C PRO A 73 4.71 -19.25 8.68
N PHE A 74 4.61 -18.01 9.17
CA PHE A 74 3.71 -17.00 8.61
C PHE A 74 4.17 -16.50 7.24
N ILE A 75 5.49 -16.35 7.04
CA ILE A 75 6.06 -16.02 5.72
C ILE A 75 5.73 -17.11 4.71
N LEU A 76 5.96 -18.39 5.06
CA LEU A 76 5.66 -19.52 4.18
C LEU A 76 4.16 -19.65 3.90
N LEU A 77 3.31 -19.43 4.92
CA LEU A 77 1.84 -19.43 4.75
C LEU A 77 1.40 -18.31 3.80
N GLY A 78 1.95 -17.11 3.95
CA GLY A 78 1.68 -16.00 3.03
C GLY A 78 2.10 -16.31 1.60
N MET A 79 3.27 -16.92 1.40
CA MET A 79 3.72 -17.36 0.08
C MET A 79 2.79 -18.41 -0.52
N THR A 80 2.33 -19.38 0.27
CA THR A 80 1.38 -20.42 -0.19
C THR A 80 0.04 -19.80 -0.59
N CYS A 81 -0.49 -18.85 0.20
CA CYS A 81 -1.73 -18.14 -0.14
C CYS A 81 -1.58 -17.36 -1.46
N TYR A 82 -0.44 -16.70 -1.70
CA TYR A 82 -0.17 -16.05 -2.99
C TYR A 82 -0.07 -17.03 -4.15
N LEU A 83 0.56 -18.18 -3.96
CA LEU A 83 0.60 -19.22 -5.00
C LEU A 83 -0.80 -19.73 -5.36
N CYS A 84 -1.65 -20.00 -4.35
CA CYS A 84 -3.05 -20.34 -4.57
C CYS A 84 -3.79 -19.26 -5.36
N PHE A 85 -3.56 -17.99 -5.03
CA PHE A 85 -4.13 -16.86 -5.77
C PHE A 85 -3.66 -16.84 -7.23
N PHE A 86 -2.35 -16.84 -7.50
CA PHE A 86 -1.84 -16.73 -8.87
C PHE A 86 -2.31 -17.88 -9.75
N VAL A 87 -2.25 -19.10 -9.25
CA VAL A 87 -2.68 -20.29 -10.02
C VAL A 87 -4.21 -20.36 -10.08
N GLY A 88 -4.91 -20.03 -9.00
CA GLY A 88 -6.37 -20.11 -8.91
C GLY A 88 -7.07 -19.13 -9.85
N ILE A 89 -6.60 -17.88 -9.94
CA ILE A 89 -7.20 -16.85 -10.81
C ILE A 89 -7.19 -17.27 -12.29
N ILE A 90 -6.10 -17.81 -12.79
CA ILE A 90 -5.98 -18.17 -14.21
C ILE A 90 -6.74 -19.45 -14.58
N ASN A 91 -7.07 -20.30 -13.59
CA ASN A 91 -7.77 -21.57 -13.82
C ASN A 91 -9.27 -21.49 -13.53
N THR A 92 -9.77 -20.43 -12.91
CA THR A 92 -11.20 -20.32 -12.61
C THR A 92 -11.95 -19.47 -13.61
N HIS A 93 -13.13 -19.94 -14.03
CA HIS A 93 -14.09 -19.17 -14.84
C HIS A 93 -15.25 -18.65 -13.98
N ASN A 94 -15.29 -18.99 -12.70
CA ASN A 94 -16.33 -18.58 -11.77
C ASN A 94 -15.86 -17.38 -10.93
N ILE A 95 -16.58 -16.27 -11.04
CA ILE A 95 -16.25 -15.02 -10.33
C ILE A 95 -16.26 -15.18 -8.80
N TYR A 96 -17.12 -16.03 -8.23
CA TYR A 96 -17.18 -16.27 -6.79
C TYR A 96 -15.94 -17.02 -6.29
N ILE A 97 -15.44 -17.98 -7.09
CA ILE A 97 -14.19 -18.68 -6.80
C ILE A 97 -13.00 -17.72 -6.95
N ALA A 98 -13.02 -16.87 -7.98
CA ALA A 98 -12.02 -15.81 -8.16
C ALA A 98 -11.99 -14.88 -6.94
N TYR A 99 -13.16 -14.50 -6.40
CA TYR A 99 -13.26 -13.69 -5.18
C TYR A 99 -12.60 -14.37 -3.98
N ALA A 100 -12.80 -15.69 -3.82
CA ALA A 100 -12.15 -16.47 -2.76
C ALA A 100 -10.62 -16.52 -2.93
N PHE A 101 -10.10 -16.64 -4.16
CA PHE A 101 -8.65 -16.56 -4.41
C PHE A 101 -8.11 -15.16 -4.13
N GLY A 102 -8.83 -14.09 -4.50
CA GLY A 102 -8.45 -12.73 -4.14
C GLY A 102 -8.43 -12.50 -2.62
N PHE A 103 -9.39 -13.09 -1.88
CA PHE A 103 -9.39 -13.08 -0.41
C PHE A 103 -8.13 -13.73 0.16
N LEU A 104 -7.68 -14.87 -0.40
CA LEU A 104 -6.41 -15.51 -0.02
C LEU A 104 -5.20 -14.59 -0.29
N ALA A 105 -5.19 -13.83 -1.39
CA ALA A 105 -4.13 -12.85 -1.65
C ALA A 105 -4.09 -11.74 -0.60
N GLY A 106 -5.26 -11.30 -0.13
CA GLY A 106 -5.36 -10.36 0.99
C GLY A 106 -4.79 -10.93 2.30
N MET A 107 -5.14 -12.17 2.64
CA MET A 107 -4.57 -12.88 3.78
C MET A 107 -3.05 -13.05 3.64
N ALA A 108 -2.57 -13.38 2.44
CA ALA A 108 -1.15 -13.53 2.14
C ALA A 108 -0.36 -12.27 2.50
N ASN A 109 -0.91 -11.09 2.15
CA ASN A 109 -0.30 -9.81 2.50
C ASN A 109 -0.14 -9.66 4.03
N SER A 110 -1.18 -9.92 4.81
CA SER A 110 -1.10 -9.84 6.27
C SER A 110 -0.13 -10.84 6.89
N PHE A 111 -0.08 -12.07 6.37
CA PHE A 111 0.86 -13.08 6.85
C PHE A 111 2.31 -12.70 6.52
N LEU A 112 2.57 -12.18 5.32
CA LEU A 112 3.90 -11.67 4.96
C LEU A 112 4.29 -10.47 5.82
N ASP A 113 3.39 -9.51 6.05
CA ASP A 113 3.66 -8.35 6.89
C ASP A 113 4.00 -8.78 8.33
N ALA A 114 3.22 -9.68 8.91
CA ALA A 114 3.42 -10.19 10.27
C ALA A 114 4.73 -10.96 10.46
N GLY A 115 5.24 -11.59 9.40
CA GLY A 115 6.52 -12.31 9.45
C GLY A 115 7.72 -11.46 9.06
N THR A 116 7.61 -10.68 7.98
CA THR A 116 8.76 -10.03 7.33
C THR A 116 9.26 -8.80 8.07
N TYR A 117 8.36 -7.87 8.45
CA TYR A 117 8.77 -6.64 9.12
C TYR A 117 9.58 -6.91 10.40
N PRO A 118 9.08 -7.75 11.34
CA PRO A 118 9.87 -8.09 12.52
C PRO A 118 11.14 -8.84 12.20
N SER A 119 11.12 -9.80 11.24
CA SER A 119 12.34 -10.55 10.87
C SER A 119 13.45 -9.64 10.36
N LEU A 120 13.12 -8.61 9.57
CA LEU A 120 14.10 -7.65 9.08
C LEU A 120 14.64 -6.75 10.21
N MET A 121 13.78 -6.33 11.14
CA MET A 121 14.21 -5.58 12.32
C MET A 121 15.15 -6.39 13.21
N GLU A 122 14.85 -7.67 13.42
CA GLU A 122 15.65 -8.63 14.18
C GLU A 122 16.98 -8.95 13.46
N ALA A 123 16.97 -9.02 12.12
CA ALA A 123 18.16 -9.28 11.32
C ALA A 123 19.11 -8.06 11.23
N PHE A 124 18.57 -6.84 11.29
CA PHE A 124 19.31 -5.59 11.16
C PHE A 124 19.06 -4.63 12.34
N PRO A 125 19.43 -5.00 13.58
CA PRO A 125 19.08 -4.20 14.78
C PRO A 125 19.75 -2.82 14.80
N ARG A 126 20.83 -2.61 14.05
CA ARG A 126 21.49 -1.30 13.93
C ARG A 126 20.80 -0.36 12.93
N THR A 127 20.05 -0.88 11.97
CA THR A 127 19.41 -0.12 10.88
C THR A 127 18.02 -0.64 10.55
N PRO A 128 17.12 -0.81 11.54
CA PRO A 128 15.81 -1.44 11.32
C PRO A 128 14.92 -0.61 10.39
N SER A 129 14.98 0.72 10.50
CA SER A 129 14.23 1.63 9.62
C SER A 129 14.64 1.50 8.16
N THR A 130 15.94 1.41 7.88
CA THR A 130 16.45 1.25 6.51
C THR A 130 16.02 -0.09 5.92
N ALA A 131 16.08 -1.17 6.70
CA ALA A 131 15.62 -2.48 6.27
C ALA A 131 14.12 -2.47 5.89
N ASN A 132 13.29 -1.79 6.67
CA ASN A 132 11.86 -1.68 6.38
C ASN A 132 11.54 -0.73 5.21
N ILE A 133 12.30 0.34 5.01
CA ILE A 133 12.14 1.24 3.85
C ILE A 133 12.45 0.49 2.54
N LEU A 134 13.41 -0.41 2.52
CA LEU A 134 13.73 -1.22 1.35
C LEU A 134 12.56 -2.11 0.91
N ILE A 135 11.69 -2.56 1.81
CA ILE A 135 10.45 -3.27 1.47
C ILE A 135 9.64 -2.44 0.46
N LYS A 136 9.43 -1.15 0.74
CA LYS A 136 8.67 -0.26 -0.14
C LYS A 136 9.33 -0.12 -1.51
N ALA A 137 10.65 -0.07 -1.57
CA ALA A 137 11.39 -0.02 -2.83
C ALA A 137 11.15 -1.29 -3.67
N PHE A 138 11.17 -2.48 -3.05
CA PHE A 138 10.89 -3.74 -3.76
C PHE A 138 9.43 -3.86 -4.20
N VAL A 139 8.45 -3.43 -3.40
CA VAL A 139 7.04 -3.32 -3.82
C VAL A 139 6.93 -2.44 -5.06
N SER A 140 7.49 -1.25 -5.01
CA SER A 140 7.46 -0.32 -6.14
C SER A 140 8.20 -0.85 -7.36
N SER A 141 9.31 -1.60 -7.17
CA SER A 141 10.01 -2.27 -8.27
C SER A 141 9.13 -3.32 -8.95
N GLY A 142 8.36 -4.11 -8.19
CA GLY A 142 7.40 -5.05 -8.73
C GLY A 142 6.30 -4.37 -9.54
N GLN A 143 5.76 -3.27 -9.00
CA GLN A 143 4.77 -2.44 -9.70
C GLN A 143 5.31 -1.76 -10.97
N PHE A 144 6.60 -1.42 -11.00
CA PHE A 144 7.27 -0.88 -12.17
C PHE A 144 7.51 -1.93 -13.25
N LEU A 145 7.99 -3.10 -12.86
CA LEU A 145 8.39 -4.17 -13.80
C LEU A 145 7.19 -4.86 -14.45
N LEU A 146 6.09 -5.07 -13.72
CA LEU A 146 4.97 -5.84 -14.23
C LEU A 146 4.33 -5.26 -15.50
N PRO A 147 4.06 -3.94 -15.62
CA PRO A 147 3.55 -3.38 -16.87
C PRO A 147 4.48 -3.59 -18.07
N MET A 148 5.81 -3.60 -17.85
CA MET A 148 6.79 -3.90 -18.90
C MET A 148 6.68 -5.36 -19.35
N VAL A 149 6.58 -6.29 -18.41
CA VAL A 149 6.38 -7.72 -18.68
C VAL A 149 5.08 -7.93 -19.47
N ILE A 150 3.96 -7.35 -19.02
CA ILE A 150 2.68 -7.48 -19.72
C ILE A 150 2.74 -6.87 -21.11
N SER A 151 3.41 -5.72 -21.29
CA SER A 151 3.62 -5.13 -22.62
C SER A 151 4.38 -6.06 -23.58
N LEU A 152 5.38 -6.78 -23.08
CA LEU A 152 6.13 -7.78 -23.85
C LEU A 152 5.26 -8.99 -24.20
N LEU A 153 4.43 -9.46 -23.28
CA LEU A 153 3.50 -10.56 -23.52
C LEU A 153 2.46 -10.19 -24.58
N VAL A 154 1.93 -8.97 -24.52
CA VAL A 154 0.97 -8.46 -25.52
C VAL A 154 1.62 -8.32 -26.89
N TRP A 155 2.86 -7.82 -26.96
CA TRP A 155 3.61 -7.71 -28.21
C TRP A 155 3.89 -9.08 -28.85
N GLY A 156 4.17 -10.09 -28.02
CA GLY A 156 4.40 -11.48 -28.44
C GLY A 156 3.12 -12.28 -28.64
N GLU A 157 1.93 -11.68 -28.59
CA GLU A 157 0.62 -12.36 -28.65
C GLU A 157 0.48 -13.55 -27.67
N CYS A 158 1.20 -13.46 -26.53
CA CYS A 158 1.20 -14.51 -25.53
C CYS A 158 -0.07 -14.45 -24.66
N TRP A 159 -0.48 -15.61 -24.14
CA TRP A 159 -1.57 -15.69 -23.20
C TRP A 159 -1.30 -14.88 -21.91
N PHE A 160 -2.27 -14.06 -21.48
CA PHE A 160 -2.14 -13.18 -20.32
C PHE A 160 -1.74 -13.91 -19.03
N GLY A 161 -2.13 -15.19 -18.87
CA GLY A 161 -1.82 -15.99 -17.70
C GLY A 161 -0.31 -16.15 -17.44
N TRP A 162 0.55 -15.94 -18.42
CA TRP A 162 2.00 -15.94 -18.22
C TRP A 162 2.47 -14.89 -17.21
N SER A 163 1.76 -13.76 -17.09
CA SER A 163 2.06 -12.75 -16.07
C SER A 163 1.85 -13.27 -14.64
N PHE A 164 0.81 -14.07 -14.43
CA PHE A 164 0.53 -14.76 -13.16
C PHE A 164 1.50 -15.90 -12.90
N LEU A 165 1.81 -16.71 -13.92
CA LEU A 165 2.76 -17.83 -13.82
C LEU A 165 4.18 -17.33 -13.52
N LEU A 166 4.59 -16.18 -14.06
CA LEU A 166 5.87 -15.54 -13.73
C LEU A 166 5.93 -15.21 -12.24
N ALA A 167 4.90 -14.56 -11.71
CA ALA A 167 4.82 -14.23 -10.28
C ALA A 167 4.83 -15.49 -9.41
N ALA A 168 4.08 -16.54 -9.80
CA ALA A 168 4.07 -17.83 -9.13
C ALA A 168 5.45 -18.50 -9.18
N GLY A 169 6.12 -18.49 -10.32
CA GLY A 169 7.45 -19.08 -10.50
C GLY A 169 8.51 -18.41 -9.64
N ILE A 170 8.49 -17.06 -9.55
CA ILE A 170 9.38 -16.32 -8.64
C ILE A 170 9.07 -16.70 -7.19
N MET A 171 7.79 -16.80 -6.83
CA MET A 171 7.37 -17.14 -5.46
C MET A 171 7.81 -18.56 -5.07
N ILE A 172 7.66 -19.55 -5.97
CA ILE A 172 8.10 -20.93 -5.73
C ILE A 172 9.61 -20.99 -5.57
N SER A 173 10.36 -20.40 -6.50
CA SER A 173 11.83 -20.37 -6.47
C SER A 173 12.34 -19.73 -5.19
N ASN A 174 11.72 -18.61 -4.80
CA ASN A 174 12.05 -17.90 -3.58
C ASN A 174 11.64 -18.70 -2.32
N GLY A 175 10.54 -19.45 -2.37
CA GLY A 175 10.12 -20.34 -1.29
C GLY A 175 11.15 -21.44 -1.01
N ILE A 176 11.64 -22.09 -2.07
CA ILE A 176 12.72 -23.11 -1.97
C ILE A 176 13.99 -22.46 -1.41
N PHE A 177 14.34 -21.25 -1.84
CA PHE A 177 15.48 -20.50 -1.33
C PHE A 177 15.33 -20.17 0.15
N LEU A 178 14.20 -19.58 0.57
CA LEU A 178 13.94 -19.22 1.98
C LEU A 178 13.82 -20.44 2.89
N PHE A 179 13.39 -21.59 2.36
CA PHE A 179 13.36 -22.82 3.14
C PHE A 179 14.75 -23.25 3.62
N ARG A 180 15.79 -22.92 2.86
CA ARG A 180 17.21 -23.20 3.21
C ARG A 180 17.87 -22.08 4.02
N CYS A 181 17.26 -20.90 4.11
CA CYS A 181 17.82 -19.75 4.82
C CYS A 181 17.63 -19.85 6.34
N ARG A 182 18.55 -19.23 7.08
CA ARG A 182 18.48 -19.12 8.54
C ARG A 182 17.72 -17.85 8.91
N PHE A 183 16.66 -17.99 9.69
CA PHE A 183 15.92 -16.86 10.26
C PHE A 183 16.53 -16.43 11.59
N PRO A 184 16.37 -15.15 11.99
CA PRO A 184 16.73 -14.70 13.33
C PRO A 184 16.06 -15.57 14.39
N ALA A 185 16.80 -15.86 15.48
CA ALA A 185 16.21 -16.57 16.60
C ALA A 185 15.05 -15.75 17.16
N HIS A 186 13.92 -16.42 17.39
CA HIS A 186 12.75 -15.77 17.96
C HIS A 186 13.11 -15.32 19.39
N PRO A 187 13.12 -14.02 19.73
CA PRO A 187 13.29 -13.59 21.10
C PRO A 187 12.10 -14.14 21.88
N GLY A 188 12.37 -15.13 22.74
CA GLY A 188 11.32 -15.68 23.61
C GLY A 188 10.55 -14.53 24.26
N ARG A 189 9.24 -14.71 24.39
CA ARG A 189 8.23 -13.79 24.89
C ARG A 189 8.81 -12.67 25.77
N GLN A 190 9.16 -11.53 25.17
CA GLN A 190 9.41 -10.33 25.96
C GLN A 190 8.09 -9.99 26.66
N PRO A 191 8.10 -9.79 27.98
CA PRO A 191 6.90 -9.40 28.68
C PRO A 191 6.39 -8.10 28.03
N THR A 192 5.14 -8.13 27.61
CA THR A 192 4.41 -6.94 27.19
C THR A 192 4.71 -5.84 28.20
N VAL A 193 5.38 -4.77 27.77
CA VAL A 193 5.54 -3.57 28.60
C VAL A 193 4.12 -3.19 29.03
N LYS A 194 3.84 -3.33 30.32
CA LYS A 194 2.57 -2.93 30.93
C LYS A 194 2.33 -1.48 30.54
N GLU A 195 1.25 -1.22 29.83
CA GLU A 195 0.78 0.14 29.55
C GLU A 195 0.67 0.88 30.88
N ALA A 196 1.37 2.00 30.99
CA ALA A 196 1.23 2.89 32.14
C ALA A 196 -0.21 3.43 32.20
N PRO A 197 -0.81 3.64 33.40
CA PRO A 197 -2.19 4.04 33.53
C PRO A 197 -2.48 5.40 32.87
N GLU A 198 -3.63 5.46 32.22
CA GLU A 198 -4.14 6.64 31.53
C GLU A 198 -4.36 7.79 32.49
N THR A 199 -3.68 8.91 32.26
CA THR A 199 -3.90 10.16 33.01
C THR A 199 -4.75 11.15 32.20
N THR A 200 -5.92 11.45 32.72
CA THR A 200 -6.76 12.65 32.70
C THR A 200 -7.53 13.09 31.44
N MET A 201 -8.83 13.39 31.69
CA MET A 201 -9.92 13.63 30.72
C MET A 201 -9.78 14.87 29.80
N ALA A 202 -9.01 15.89 30.09
CA ALA A 202 -8.90 17.10 29.23
C ALA A 202 -7.96 16.88 28.03
N THR A 203 -6.96 16.03 28.16
CA THR A 203 -6.12 15.51 27.08
C THR A 203 -6.91 14.61 26.13
N HIS A 204 -8.02 14.01 26.60
CA HIS A 204 -8.79 13.02 25.86
C HIS A 204 -9.53 13.62 24.65
N ARG A 205 -10.16 14.81 24.75
CA ARG A 205 -10.90 15.42 23.62
C ARG A 205 -9.98 15.92 22.49
N CYS A 206 -8.88 16.56 22.79
CA CYS A 206 -7.87 16.94 21.78
C CYS A 206 -7.25 15.71 21.11
N SER A 207 -7.07 14.63 21.85
CA SER A 207 -6.54 13.36 21.38
C SER A 207 -7.50 12.64 20.41
N LEU A 208 -8.82 12.65 20.65
CA LEU A 208 -9.81 12.00 19.77
C LEU A 208 -9.96 12.68 18.41
N ILE A 209 -9.93 14.02 18.38
CA ILE A 209 -9.98 14.78 17.11
C ILE A 209 -8.71 14.53 16.30
N ASP A 210 -7.54 14.51 16.93
CA ASP A 210 -6.29 14.20 16.26
C ASP A 210 -6.30 12.75 15.75
N LEU A 211 -6.70 11.78 16.59
CA LEU A 211 -6.81 10.39 16.20
C LEU A 211 -7.74 10.21 15.00
N GLY A 212 -8.93 10.80 15.03
CA GLY A 212 -9.90 10.76 13.93
C GLY A 212 -9.37 11.38 12.65
N SER A 213 -8.69 12.54 12.76
CA SER A 213 -8.11 13.23 11.61
C SER A 213 -7.00 12.42 10.94
N TYR A 214 -6.09 11.85 11.71
CA TYR A 214 -5.02 11.01 11.15
C TYR A 214 -5.56 9.68 10.60
N THR A 215 -6.58 9.09 11.25
CA THR A 215 -7.22 7.86 10.76
C THR A 215 -7.92 8.10 9.43
N LEU A 216 -8.69 9.19 9.34
CA LEU A 216 -9.35 9.59 8.09
C LEU A 216 -8.32 9.91 7.00
N TYR A 217 -7.23 10.59 7.37
CA TYR A 217 -6.13 10.85 6.44
C TYR A 217 -5.47 9.56 5.94
N GLY A 218 -5.28 8.57 6.83
CA GLY A 218 -4.79 7.23 6.48
C GLY A 218 -5.70 6.54 5.46
N TYR A 219 -7.01 6.62 5.64
CA TYR A 219 -7.98 6.12 4.67
C TYR A 219 -7.85 6.84 3.32
N ILE A 220 -7.90 8.18 3.30
CA ILE A 220 -7.90 8.99 2.07
C ILE A 220 -6.59 8.81 1.30
N SER A 221 -5.45 8.87 1.97
CA SER A 221 -4.14 8.72 1.30
C SER A 221 -3.96 7.35 0.66
N MET A 222 -4.43 6.28 1.32
CA MET A 222 -4.44 4.93 0.74
C MET A 222 -5.48 4.80 -0.37
N ALA A 223 -6.66 5.42 -0.22
CA ALA A 223 -7.72 5.42 -1.23
C ALA A 223 -7.23 6.01 -2.56
N THR A 224 -6.68 7.24 -2.53
CA THR A 224 -6.15 7.91 -3.73
C THR A 224 -5.02 7.12 -4.38
N PHE A 225 -4.03 6.69 -3.60
CA PHE A 225 -2.93 5.86 -4.11
C PHE A 225 -3.44 4.58 -4.78
N TYR A 226 -4.36 3.88 -4.10
CA TYR A 226 -4.84 2.59 -4.56
C TYR A 226 -5.75 2.73 -5.79
N LEU A 227 -6.66 3.70 -5.80
CA LEU A 227 -7.57 3.98 -6.92
C LEU A 227 -6.79 4.27 -8.21
N VAL A 228 -5.82 5.20 -8.16
CA VAL A 228 -4.99 5.50 -9.33
C VAL A 228 -4.24 4.26 -9.81
N SER A 229 -3.65 3.48 -8.90
CA SER A 229 -2.92 2.26 -9.28
C SER A 229 -3.81 1.20 -9.96
N GLN A 230 -5.10 1.18 -9.66
CA GLN A 230 -6.04 0.20 -10.24
C GLN A 230 -6.67 0.68 -11.57
N TRP A 231 -6.90 1.98 -11.75
CA TRP A 231 -7.69 2.49 -12.85
C TRP A 231 -6.93 3.36 -13.86
N LEU A 232 -5.65 3.68 -13.60
CA LEU A 232 -4.88 4.58 -14.46
C LEU A 232 -4.73 4.03 -15.90
N ALA A 233 -4.53 2.73 -16.07
CA ALA A 233 -4.42 2.12 -17.39
C ALA A 233 -5.74 2.20 -18.17
N GLN A 234 -6.86 1.87 -17.53
CA GLN A 234 -8.20 1.94 -18.14
C GLN A 234 -8.58 3.39 -18.47
N TYR A 235 -8.24 4.34 -17.57
CA TYR A 235 -8.45 5.76 -17.84
C TYR A 235 -7.65 6.24 -19.06
N GLY A 236 -6.37 5.86 -19.15
CA GLY A 236 -5.54 6.16 -20.31
C GLY A 236 -6.12 5.60 -21.60
N GLN A 237 -6.61 4.38 -21.58
CA GLN A 237 -7.16 3.72 -22.76
C GLN A 237 -8.52 4.30 -23.17
N PHE A 238 -9.49 4.35 -22.26
CA PHE A 238 -10.89 4.62 -22.59
C PHE A 238 -11.28 6.10 -22.51
N VAL A 239 -10.53 6.93 -21.78
CA VAL A 239 -10.82 8.36 -21.62
C VAL A 239 -9.81 9.22 -22.38
N ALA A 240 -8.52 8.91 -22.27
CA ALA A 240 -7.47 9.67 -22.98
C ALA A 240 -7.18 9.15 -24.39
N GLY A 241 -7.82 8.07 -24.86
CA GLY A 241 -7.67 7.55 -26.22
C GLY A 241 -6.31 6.92 -26.51
N MET A 242 -5.60 6.43 -25.50
CA MET A 242 -4.29 5.80 -25.67
C MET A 242 -4.44 4.35 -26.15
N SER A 243 -3.44 3.84 -26.88
CA SER A 243 -3.36 2.42 -27.19
C SER A 243 -3.24 1.59 -25.91
N TYR A 244 -3.72 0.35 -25.94
CA TYR A 244 -3.68 -0.56 -24.77
C TYR A 244 -2.24 -0.69 -24.21
N THR A 245 -1.25 -0.93 -25.09
CA THR A 245 0.15 -1.09 -24.68
C THR A 245 0.73 0.17 -24.04
N LEU A 246 0.34 1.37 -24.53
CA LEU A 246 0.81 2.62 -23.94
C LEU A 246 0.12 2.92 -22.62
N SER A 247 -1.17 2.62 -22.50
CA SER A 247 -1.94 2.84 -21.28
C SER A 247 -1.45 1.98 -20.10
N ILE A 248 -1.07 0.73 -20.35
CA ILE A 248 -0.47 -0.14 -19.32
C ILE A 248 0.83 0.47 -18.77
N LYS A 249 1.68 1.05 -19.65
CA LYS A 249 2.95 1.67 -19.26
C LYS A 249 2.79 2.91 -18.37
N LEU A 250 1.61 3.54 -18.34
CA LEU A 250 1.33 4.66 -17.44
C LEU A 250 1.61 4.30 -15.98
N LEU A 251 1.34 3.07 -15.58
CA LEU A 251 1.59 2.64 -14.20
C LEU A 251 3.09 2.55 -13.89
N SER A 252 3.93 2.22 -14.87
CA SER A 252 5.39 2.30 -14.70
C SER A 252 5.86 3.75 -14.55
N VAL A 253 5.30 4.69 -15.31
CA VAL A 253 5.58 6.12 -15.17
C VAL A 253 5.16 6.64 -13.78
N TYR A 254 3.97 6.27 -13.34
CA TYR A 254 3.46 6.56 -12.00
C TYR A 254 4.39 6.02 -10.89
N THR A 255 4.83 4.78 -11.03
CA THR A 255 5.70 4.13 -10.05
C THR A 255 7.11 4.72 -10.04
N CYS A 256 7.62 5.16 -11.20
CA CYS A 256 8.87 5.94 -11.29
C CYS A 256 8.78 7.21 -10.45
N GLY A 257 7.67 7.96 -10.56
CA GLY A 257 7.41 9.12 -9.72
C GLY A 257 7.42 8.77 -8.23
N SER A 258 6.75 7.68 -7.85
CA SER A 258 6.73 7.19 -6.47
C SER A 258 8.11 6.84 -5.91
N LEU A 259 8.93 6.13 -6.69
CA LEU A 259 10.30 5.78 -6.30
C LEU A 259 11.18 7.03 -6.11
N LEU A 260 11.11 7.96 -7.05
CA LEU A 260 11.85 9.22 -6.96
C LEU A 260 11.44 10.03 -5.73
N CYS A 261 10.14 10.09 -5.45
CA CYS A 261 9.65 10.77 -4.24
C CYS A 261 10.23 10.15 -2.97
N VAL A 262 10.25 8.82 -2.85
CA VAL A 262 10.83 8.16 -1.67
C VAL A 262 12.29 8.55 -1.48
N LEU A 263 13.09 8.57 -2.56
CA LEU A 263 14.50 8.95 -2.50
C LEU A 263 14.71 10.41 -2.07
N ILE A 264 13.88 11.34 -2.56
CA ILE A 264 13.97 12.77 -2.23
C ILE A 264 13.39 13.05 -0.84
N THR A 265 12.28 12.41 -0.50
CA THR A 265 11.54 12.69 0.74
C THR A 265 12.20 12.08 1.96
N ALA A 266 12.84 10.91 1.84
CA ALA A 266 13.47 10.23 2.97
C ALA A 266 14.51 11.10 3.71
N PRO A 267 15.44 11.82 3.03
CA PRO A 267 16.35 12.75 3.70
C PRO A 267 15.64 14.03 4.20
N LEU A 268 14.64 14.55 3.49
CA LEU A 268 13.91 15.77 3.87
C LEU A 268 13.04 15.57 5.11
N ALA A 269 12.41 14.41 5.25
CA ALA A 269 11.55 14.06 6.36
C ALA A 269 12.31 13.74 7.66
N ARG A 270 13.66 13.66 7.63
CA ARG A 270 14.48 13.52 8.85
C ARG A 270 14.28 14.68 9.82
N LYS A 271 13.97 15.88 9.32
CA LYS A 271 13.61 17.05 10.15
C LYS A 271 12.10 17.02 10.41
N ALA A 272 11.71 16.64 11.62
CA ALA A 272 10.31 16.51 12.04
C ALA A 272 9.46 17.76 11.75
N GLU A 273 10.06 18.94 11.81
CA GLU A 273 9.42 20.23 11.50
C GLU A 273 8.96 20.37 10.05
N ARG A 274 9.56 19.63 9.12
CA ARG A 274 9.23 19.66 7.68
C ARG A 274 8.10 18.72 7.29
N ALA A 275 7.86 17.68 8.08
CA ALA A 275 6.88 16.64 7.76
C ALA A 275 5.45 17.19 7.53
N PRO A 276 4.89 18.10 8.35
CA PRO A 276 3.57 18.67 8.10
C PRO A 276 3.53 19.50 6.81
N THR A 277 4.59 20.24 6.50
CA THR A 277 4.68 21.06 5.29
C THR A 277 4.78 20.18 4.03
N LEU A 278 5.57 19.11 4.08
CA LEU A 278 5.65 18.14 2.99
C LEU A 278 4.32 17.43 2.77
N LEU A 279 3.58 17.09 3.84
CA LEU A 279 2.25 16.49 3.74
C LEU A 279 1.30 17.41 2.97
N MET A 280 1.22 18.69 3.38
CA MET A 280 0.37 19.68 2.70
C MET A 280 0.77 19.91 1.24
N LEU A 281 2.07 20.03 0.97
CA LEU A 281 2.59 20.27 -0.38
C LEU A 281 2.26 19.11 -1.32
N TYR A 282 2.52 17.89 -0.89
CA TYR A 282 2.30 16.71 -1.73
C TYR A 282 0.82 16.44 -1.98
N THR A 283 -0.05 16.59 -0.97
CA THR A 283 -1.49 16.45 -1.18
C THR A 283 -2.07 17.54 -2.08
N PHE A 284 -1.55 18.76 -2.00
CA PHE A 284 -1.91 19.84 -2.92
C PHE A 284 -1.50 19.54 -4.35
N ILE A 285 -0.25 19.14 -4.57
CA ILE A 285 0.26 18.76 -5.90
C ILE A 285 -0.56 17.60 -6.48
N SER A 286 -0.88 16.58 -5.67
CA SER A 286 -1.71 15.45 -6.08
C SER A 286 -3.11 15.89 -6.51
N PHE A 287 -3.76 16.76 -5.74
CA PHE A 287 -5.07 17.31 -6.06
C PHE A 287 -5.05 18.09 -7.39
N ILE A 288 -4.10 19.00 -7.58
CA ILE A 288 -3.99 19.79 -8.82
C ILE A 288 -3.68 18.89 -10.02
N ALA A 289 -2.82 17.89 -9.85
CA ALA A 289 -2.47 16.95 -10.93
C ALA A 289 -3.68 16.11 -11.35
N LEU A 290 -4.46 15.58 -10.41
CA LEU A 290 -5.68 14.84 -10.70
C LEU A 290 -6.73 15.74 -11.36
N LEU A 291 -6.91 16.94 -10.87
CA LEU A 291 -7.83 17.92 -11.47
C LEU A 291 -7.45 18.24 -12.92
N ALA A 292 -6.17 18.47 -13.20
CA ALA A 292 -5.68 18.75 -14.55
C ALA A 292 -5.93 17.58 -15.52
N VAL A 293 -5.70 16.34 -15.07
CA VAL A 293 -6.00 15.12 -15.85
C VAL A 293 -7.51 15.01 -16.14
N CYS A 294 -8.36 15.32 -15.16
CA CYS A 294 -9.82 15.26 -15.35
C CYS A 294 -10.36 16.33 -16.28
N LEU A 295 -9.78 17.55 -16.25
CA LEU A 295 -10.22 18.66 -17.09
C LEU A 295 -9.76 18.51 -18.57
N HIS A 296 -8.55 17.97 -18.78
CA HIS A 296 -7.94 17.83 -20.11
C HIS A 296 -7.31 16.44 -20.29
N PRO A 297 -8.12 15.40 -20.55
CA PRO A 297 -7.67 14.01 -20.64
C PRO A 297 -6.95 13.72 -21.98
N THR A 298 -5.83 14.38 -22.25
CA THR A 298 -5.02 14.11 -23.43
C THR A 298 -3.89 13.13 -23.10
N PRO A 299 -3.43 12.28 -24.05
CA PRO A 299 -2.36 11.31 -23.80
C PRO A 299 -1.11 11.92 -23.16
N THR A 300 -0.66 13.06 -23.69
CA THR A 300 0.53 13.75 -23.21
C THR A 300 0.39 14.22 -21.76
N LEU A 301 -0.75 14.83 -21.43
CA LEU A 301 -1.02 15.29 -20.05
C LEU A 301 -1.17 14.11 -19.07
N VAL A 302 -1.85 13.05 -19.49
CA VAL A 302 -2.02 11.86 -18.65
C VAL A 302 -0.66 11.22 -18.34
N ILE A 303 0.26 11.13 -19.32
CA ILE A 303 1.61 10.61 -19.10
C ILE A 303 2.39 11.51 -18.13
N ALA A 304 2.41 12.83 -18.35
CA ALA A 304 3.14 13.76 -17.50
C ALA A 304 2.60 13.76 -16.05
N PHE A 305 1.28 13.83 -15.90
CA PHE A 305 0.65 13.85 -14.59
C PHE A 305 0.61 12.48 -13.92
N ALA A 306 0.65 11.36 -14.64
CA ALA A 306 0.89 10.05 -14.03
C ALA A 306 2.17 10.04 -13.19
N PHE A 307 3.26 10.61 -13.71
CA PHE A 307 4.50 10.78 -12.95
C PHE A 307 4.30 11.70 -11.74
N VAL A 308 3.65 12.86 -11.90
CA VAL A 308 3.43 13.83 -10.82
C VAL A 308 2.53 13.26 -9.72
N ILE A 309 1.45 12.55 -10.08
CA ILE A 309 0.56 11.88 -9.14
C ILE A 309 1.32 10.76 -8.42
N GLY A 310 2.10 9.95 -9.15
CA GLY A 310 2.95 8.93 -8.55
C GLY A 310 3.91 9.50 -7.53
N PHE A 311 4.58 10.61 -7.87
CA PHE A 311 5.48 11.33 -6.99
C PHE A 311 4.75 11.86 -5.73
N SER A 312 3.63 12.52 -5.90
CA SER A 312 2.95 13.25 -4.82
C SER A 312 2.03 12.39 -3.97
N SER A 313 1.30 11.41 -4.55
CA SER A 313 0.34 10.59 -3.80
C SER A 313 0.91 9.25 -3.32
N ALA A 314 1.74 8.58 -4.14
CA ALA A 314 2.22 7.24 -3.84
C ALA A 314 3.55 7.20 -3.12
N GLY A 315 4.41 8.19 -3.33
CA GLY A 315 5.81 8.10 -2.94
C GLY A 315 6.12 8.31 -1.47
N GLY A 316 5.28 9.02 -0.72
CA GLY A 316 5.65 9.33 0.66
C GLY A 316 4.52 9.80 1.56
N VAL A 317 3.39 10.18 1.01
CA VAL A 317 2.27 10.82 1.74
C VAL A 317 1.73 9.90 2.85
N VAL A 318 1.53 8.62 2.55
CA VAL A 318 1.08 7.62 3.52
C VAL A 318 2.07 7.51 4.69
N GLN A 319 3.38 7.45 4.37
CA GLN A 319 4.43 7.29 5.38
C GLN A 319 4.62 8.56 6.22
N ILE A 320 4.50 9.74 5.61
CA ILE A 320 4.57 11.02 6.33
C ILE A 320 3.39 11.14 7.30
N GLY A 321 2.16 10.81 6.85
CA GLY A 321 0.96 10.82 7.69
C GLY A 321 1.10 9.88 8.89
N LEU A 322 1.58 8.65 8.67
CA LEU A 322 1.87 7.69 9.73
C LEU A 322 2.91 8.22 10.72
N THR A 323 4.01 8.81 10.22
CA THR A 323 5.08 9.35 11.07
C THR A 323 4.55 10.48 11.95
N LEU A 324 3.74 11.38 11.40
CA LEU A 324 3.11 12.47 12.17
C LEU A 324 2.14 11.92 13.22
N MET A 325 1.34 10.91 12.89
CA MET A 325 0.46 10.25 13.84
C MET A 325 1.25 9.58 14.97
N ALA A 326 2.31 8.84 14.65
CA ALA A 326 3.17 8.20 15.65
C ALA A 326 3.90 9.21 16.54
N ALA A 327 4.29 10.38 16.01
CA ALA A 327 4.87 11.47 16.78
C ALA A 327 3.82 12.14 17.70
N ARG A 328 2.57 12.20 17.28
CA ARG A 328 1.47 12.77 18.09
C ARG A 328 1.05 11.86 19.25
N PHE A 329 1.22 10.55 19.10
CA PHE A 329 0.88 9.53 20.10
C PHE A 329 2.12 8.74 20.55
N PRO A 330 3.10 9.38 21.24
CA PRO A 330 4.39 8.77 21.54
C PRO A 330 4.31 7.55 22.47
N HIS A 331 3.31 7.52 23.36
CA HIS A 331 3.09 6.42 24.30
C HIS A 331 2.28 5.25 23.71
N ALA A 332 1.63 5.43 22.54
CA ALA A 332 0.78 4.45 21.88
C ALA A 332 1.13 4.26 20.40
N LYS A 333 2.41 4.32 20.03
CA LYS A 333 2.87 4.26 18.63
C LYS A 333 2.39 3.02 17.89
N GLY A 334 2.42 1.85 18.51
CA GLY A 334 1.96 0.60 17.92
C GLY A 334 0.46 0.63 17.64
N LYS A 335 -0.35 1.08 18.60
CA LYS A 335 -1.80 1.22 18.46
C LYS A 335 -2.16 2.24 17.36
N ALA A 336 -1.48 3.39 17.33
CA ALA A 336 -1.65 4.41 16.30
C ALA A 336 -1.32 3.86 14.90
N THR A 337 -0.21 3.14 14.75
CA THR A 337 0.19 2.48 13.51
C THR A 337 -0.85 1.46 13.06
N GLY A 338 -1.34 0.63 13.98
CA GLY A 338 -2.39 -0.36 13.71
C GLY A 338 -3.68 0.28 13.20
N ILE A 339 -4.16 1.34 13.86
CA ILE A 339 -5.37 2.08 13.45
C ILE A 339 -5.17 2.71 12.06
N TYR A 340 -4.02 3.34 11.80
CA TYR A 340 -3.73 3.96 10.52
C TYR A 340 -3.75 2.95 9.36
N TYR A 341 -3.08 1.83 9.51
CA TYR A 341 -3.07 0.78 8.48
C TYR A 341 -4.39 0.02 8.37
N SER A 342 -5.17 -0.10 9.45
CA SER A 342 -6.52 -0.66 9.37
C SER A 342 -7.42 0.25 8.52
N ALA A 343 -7.34 1.58 8.70
CA ALA A 343 -8.05 2.53 7.84
C ALA A 343 -7.63 2.39 6.37
N GLY A 344 -6.34 2.21 6.10
CA GLY A 344 -5.83 1.92 4.75
C GLY A 344 -6.35 0.60 4.18
N SER A 345 -6.49 -0.44 5.00
CA SER A 345 -7.06 -1.72 4.57
C SER A 345 -8.56 -1.62 4.28
N ILE A 346 -9.29 -0.79 5.03
CA ILE A 346 -10.69 -0.46 4.73
C ILE A 346 -10.77 0.24 3.36
N ALA A 347 -9.83 1.16 3.04
CA ALA A 347 -9.79 1.80 1.73
C ALA A 347 -9.56 0.77 0.62
N THR A 348 -8.62 -0.17 0.77
CA THR A 348 -8.38 -1.22 -0.25
C THR A 348 -9.57 -2.16 -0.46
N PHE A 349 -10.48 -2.26 0.51
CA PHE A 349 -11.73 -2.99 0.36
C PHE A 349 -12.83 -2.13 -0.27
N THR A 350 -13.05 -0.92 0.24
CA THR A 350 -14.20 -0.08 -0.14
C THR A 350 -14.02 0.61 -1.49
N ILE A 351 -12.80 1.03 -1.84
CA ILE A 351 -12.53 1.74 -3.10
C ILE A 351 -12.88 0.90 -4.33
N PRO A 352 -12.47 -0.38 -4.46
CA PRO A 352 -12.87 -1.20 -5.60
C PRO A 352 -14.39 -1.37 -5.70
N LEU A 353 -15.13 -1.43 -4.58
CA LEU A 353 -16.60 -1.51 -4.59
C LEU A 353 -17.24 -0.21 -5.09
N ILE A 354 -16.73 0.94 -4.64
CA ILE A 354 -17.22 2.26 -5.10
C ILE A 354 -16.90 2.43 -6.59
N THR A 355 -15.67 2.12 -7.00
CA THR A 355 -15.24 2.27 -8.40
C THR A 355 -15.92 1.26 -9.31
N ALA A 356 -16.27 0.06 -8.83
CA ALA A 356 -17.10 -0.89 -9.56
C ALA A 356 -18.47 -0.28 -9.93
N LYS A 357 -19.10 0.45 -9.02
CA LYS A 357 -20.37 1.14 -9.29
C LYS A 357 -20.17 2.32 -10.25
N LEU A 358 -19.13 3.12 -10.06
CA LEU A 358 -18.83 4.27 -10.91
C LEU A 358 -18.46 3.86 -12.34
N SER A 359 -17.74 2.75 -12.52
CA SER A 359 -17.33 2.24 -13.84
C SER A 359 -18.48 1.84 -14.74
N GLN A 360 -19.64 1.50 -14.16
CA GLN A 360 -20.88 1.20 -14.92
C GLN A 360 -21.43 2.41 -15.68
N SER A 361 -21.15 3.62 -15.18
CA SER A 361 -21.59 4.86 -15.84
C SER A 361 -20.49 5.45 -16.72
N SER A 362 -19.28 5.63 -16.20
CA SER A 362 -18.11 6.09 -16.94
C SER A 362 -16.82 5.92 -16.14
N ILE A 363 -15.75 5.51 -16.82
CA ILE A 363 -14.40 5.44 -16.21
C ILE A 363 -13.92 6.85 -15.82
N ALA A 364 -14.32 7.89 -16.51
CA ALA A 364 -13.99 9.27 -16.14
C ALA A 364 -14.51 9.64 -14.74
N HIS A 365 -15.67 9.16 -14.33
CA HIS A 365 -16.23 9.44 -13.00
C HIS A 365 -15.36 8.90 -11.87
N ILE A 366 -14.59 7.85 -12.13
CA ILE A 366 -13.66 7.28 -11.15
C ILE A 366 -12.53 8.28 -10.81
N MET A 367 -11.95 8.92 -11.82
CA MET A 367 -10.90 9.92 -11.58
C MET A 367 -11.46 11.22 -11.00
N TRP A 368 -12.69 11.62 -11.35
CA TRP A 368 -13.37 12.74 -10.69
C TRP A 368 -13.65 12.46 -9.22
N PHE A 369 -14.06 11.23 -8.89
CA PHE A 369 -14.21 10.80 -7.49
C PHE A 369 -12.88 10.88 -6.73
N ASP A 370 -11.76 10.41 -7.34
CA ASP A 370 -10.45 10.50 -6.73
C ASP A 370 -9.98 11.96 -6.56
N THR A 371 -10.27 12.82 -7.52
CA THR A 371 -10.01 14.27 -7.41
C THR A 371 -10.73 14.88 -6.19
N GLY A 372 -11.99 14.48 -5.95
CA GLY A 372 -12.73 14.87 -4.75
C GLY A 372 -12.11 14.35 -3.47
N MET A 373 -11.67 13.09 -3.47
CA MET A 373 -10.93 12.48 -2.33
C MET A 373 -9.61 13.20 -2.06
N ALA A 374 -8.85 13.55 -3.11
CA ALA A 374 -7.61 14.30 -2.98
C ALA A 374 -7.83 15.73 -2.44
N ALA A 375 -8.93 16.39 -2.84
CA ALA A 375 -9.32 17.69 -2.29
C ALA A 375 -9.60 17.61 -0.79
N ILE A 376 -10.40 16.62 -0.36
CA ILE A 376 -10.67 16.38 1.08
C ILE A 376 -9.36 16.04 1.81
N GLY A 377 -8.50 15.23 1.20
CA GLY A 377 -7.17 14.90 1.74
C GLY A 377 -6.30 16.14 1.93
N PHE A 378 -6.31 17.08 0.99
CA PHE A 378 -5.59 18.35 1.11
C PHE A 378 -6.14 19.23 2.25
N LEU A 379 -7.47 19.40 2.35
CA LEU A 379 -8.09 20.14 3.45
C LEU A 379 -7.74 19.53 4.81
N LEU A 380 -7.75 18.19 4.88
CA LEU A 380 -7.39 17.47 6.09
C LEU A 380 -5.87 17.62 6.43
N ALA A 381 -5.01 17.63 5.41
CA ALA A 381 -3.58 17.88 5.59
C ALA A 381 -3.31 19.32 6.09
N LEU A 382 -4.07 20.33 5.62
CA LEU A 382 -4.03 21.68 6.15
C LEU A 382 -4.44 21.73 7.63
N PHE A 383 -5.52 21.04 7.99
CA PHE A 383 -6.00 20.95 9.37
C PHE A 383 -4.97 20.28 10.29
N ILE A 384 -4.40 19.13 9.86
CA ILE A 384 -3.34 18.41 10.58
C ILE A 384 -2.10 19.31 10.74
N GLY A 385 -1.69 19.99 9.67
CA GLY A 385 -0.54 20.90 9.69
C GLY A 385 -0.72 22.09 10.64
N TYR A 386 -1.92 22.69 10.64
CA TYR A 386 -2.27 23.76 11.57
C TYR A 386 -2.20 23.29 13.02
N ARG A 387 -2.83 22.16 13.35
CA ARG A 387 -2.83 21.58 14.71
C ARG A 387 -1.43 21.17 15.17
N SER A 388 -0.61 20.63 14.27
CA SER A 388 0.78 20.26 14.57
C SER A 388 1.60 21.50 14.95
N ARG A 389 1.46 22.61 14.21
CA ARG A 389 2.15 23.88 14.52
C ARG A 389 1.69 24.49 15.85
N MET A 390 0.39 24.44 16.15
CA MET A 390 -0.15 24.90 17.41
C MET A 390 0.39 24.12 18.61
N ALA A 391 0.48 22.79 18.47
CA ALA A 391 1.03 21.93 19.53
C ALA A 391 2.53 22.21 19.81
N THR A 392 3.29 22.60 18.79
CA THR A 392 4.70 23.00 18.95
C THR A 392 4.84 24.38 19.59
N LYS A 393 3.94 25.32 19.26
CA LYS A 393 3.98 26.70 19.75
C LYS A 393 3.46 26.84 21.18
N TYR A 394 2.55 25.98 21.59
CA TYR A 394 1.96 25.93 22.94
C TYR A 394 2.11 24.50 23.50
N PRO A 395 3.32 24.11 23.97
CA PRO A 395 3.45 22.86 24.69
C PRO A 395 2.54 22.94 25.91
N LEU A 396 1.59 22.00 26.03
CA LEU A 396 0.73 21.87 27.22
C LEU A 396 1.67 21.88 28.45
N LYS A 397 1.59 22.95 29.27
CA LYS A 397 2.28 22.99 30.53
C LYS A 397 1.86 21.75 31.32
N MET A 398 2.80 20.85 31.53
CA MET A 398 2.62 19.79 32.51
C MET A 398 2.40 20.51 33.83
N ALA A 399 1.22 20.26 34.46
CA ALA A 399 1.02 20.69 35.81
C ALA A 399 2.16 20.11 36.65
N PRO A 400 2.83 20.94 37.52
CA PRO A 400 3.84 20.39 38.39
C PRO A 400 3.20 19.29 39.24
N LEU A 401 3.86 18.15 39.32
CA LEU A 401 3.54 17.12 40.28
C LEU A 401 3.54 17.77 41.64
N ALA A 402 2.38 17.88 42.26
CA ALA A 402 2.31 18.25 43.68
C ALA A 402 3.07 17.15 44.46
N GLU A 403 4.09 17.57 45.19
CA GLU A 403 4.87 16.80 46.14
C GLU A 403 4.02 16.20 47.24
#